data_41072ba99bba5cf0a94be9ab97a3ce8d
#
_entry.id   41072ba99bba5cf0a94be9ab97a3ce8d
#
_cell.length_a   1.000
_cell.length_b   1.000
_cell.length_c   1.000
_cell.angle_alpha   90.00
_cell.angle_beta   90.00
_cell.angle_gamma   90.00
#
_symmetry.space_group_name_H-M   'P 1'
#
loop_
_entity.id
_entity.type
_entity.pdbx_description
1 polymer ?
#
loop_
_entity_poly.entity_id
_entity_poly.type
_entity_poly.pdbx_seq_one_letter_code
_entity_poly.pdbx_strand_id
1 'polypeptide(L)'
;MVDNYKTKQVLRLATLVFFLSIFSSVVFAQVFTNKEVGKKNADLIDSLKKSEYPYSLPILGAKATKAGYDLPYSAGVSAQYFWQQSDLIIDNLNVGFNNGPMYNVDEIIRFNTARATASATTVRPDIWLFPFLNIYAILGRAKASTEVSFGVWVPDSSDTPKQITSASTLIEFNTSTYGIGFTPTIGVGGGFLALDMNVAWTDVPQLDKPARSFVFGPRLGKNFKMKKPEQTVAIWVGGFRVQISSETNGSINLSEVLPAGELGSRVDQGIAKVGNAQQQVNAWWAGLTSAQQQNPVNIAKHDAANRALSRAGELLAAADNAISTIGTSTVQYSMDKRPKDPWNFIVGSQFQLNKHWMLRGEYGFLGSRTQFLIGMQWRFGL
;
A
#
# COMPACT_ATOMS: atom_id res chain seq x y z
N MET A 1 6.09 -24.63 28.15
CA MET A 1 5.61 -23.49 27.35
C MET A 1 6.30 -22.16 27.69
N VAL A 2 6.87 -21.98 28.87
CA VAL A 2 7.56 -20.76 29.31
C VAL A 2 8.98 -20.62 28.72
N ASP A 3 9.66 -21.72 28.41
CA ASP A 3 11.05 -21.71 27.87
C ASP A 3 11.15 -21.22 26.41
N ASN A 4 10.12 -21.47 25.61
CA ASN A 4 10.10 -21.05 24.21
C ASN A 4 9.91 -19.53 24.03
N TYR A 5 9.36 -18.85 25.03
CA TYR A 5 9.16 -17.39 25.00
C TYR A 5 10.45 -16.65 25.36
N LYS A 6 11.17 -17.13 26.35
CA LYS A 6 12.47 -16.57 26.77
C LYS A 6 13.52 -16.73 25.67
N THR A 7 13.57 -17.90 25.02
CA THR A 7 14.51 -18.17 23.91
C THR A 7 14.24 -17.27 22.72
N LYS A 8 12.96 -16.99 22.38
CA LYS A 8 12.61 -16.04 21.32
C LYS A 8 12.92 -14.58 21.64
N GLN A 9 12.81 -14.18 22.91
CA GLN A 9 13.20 -12.84 23.35
C GLN A 9 14.72 -12.66 23.34
N VAL A 10 15.49 -13.65 23.81
CA VAL A 10 16.95 -13.63 23.77
C VAL A 10 17.46 -13.62 22.33
N LEU A 11 16.83 -14.39 21.43
CA LEU A 11 17.19 -14.39 20.01
C LEU A 11 16.88 -13.03 19.33
N ARG A 12 15.77 -12.39 19.68
CA ARG A 12 15.44 -11.03 19.20
C ARG A 12 16.38 -9.97 19.74
N LEU A 13 16.76 -10.07 21.00
CA LEU A 13 17.74 -9.16 21.60
C LEU A 13 19.14 -9.38 21.01
N ALA A 14 19.55 -10.64 20.81
CA ALA A 14 20.80 -11.00 20.17
C ALA A 14 20.85 -10.53 18.69
N THR A 15 19.75 -10.63 17.96
CA THR A 15 19.64 -10.10 16.59
C THR A 15 19.71 -8.57 16.58
N LEU A 16 19.08 -7.90 17.54
CA LEU A 16 19.16 -6.44 17.68
C LEU A 16 20.58 -5.97 18.07
N VAL A 17 21.23 -6.68 19.01
CA VAL A 17 22.61 -6.41 19.41
C VAL A 17 23.61 -6.76 18.30
N PHE A 18 23.36 -7.83 17.54
CA PHE A 18 24.15 -8.19 16.35
C PHE A 18 24.04 -7.13 15.25
N PHE A 19 22.81 -6.61 14.97
CA PHE A 19 22.64 -5.47 14.07
C PHE A 19 23.33 -4.20 14.61
N LEU A 20 23.24 -3.91 15.89
CA LEU A 20 23.94 -2.77 16.52
C LEU A 20 25.46 -2.94 16.53
N SER A 21 25.99 -4.17 16.68
CA SER A 21 27.44 -4.42 16.65
C SER A 21 28.04 -4.41 15.25
N ILE A 22 27.27 -4.73 14.20
CA ILE A 22 27.69 -4.53 12.80
C ILE A 22 27.79 -3.03 12.50
N PHE A 23 26.97 -2.18 13.13
CA PHE A 23 27.08 -0.73 13.01
C PHE A 23 28.25 -0.13 13.83
N SER A 24 28.78 -0.82 14.85
CA SER A 24 29.87 -0.29 15.68
C SER A 24 31.26 -0.51 15.11
N SER A 25 31.46 -1.34 14.09
CA SER A 25 32.78 -1.60 13.48
C SER A 25 33.02 -0.89 12.13
N VAL A 26 32.05 -0.12 11.61
CA VAL A 26 32.24 0.72 10.42
C VAL A 26 31.63 2.11 10.66
N VAL A 27 32.02 2.76 11.76
CA VAL A 27 31.75 4.19 11.98
C VAL A 27 32.77 5.05 11.24
N PHE A 28 32.97 4.77 9.96
CA PHE A 28 33.11 5.82 8.97
C PHE A 28 31.76 5.89 8.21
N ALA A 29 30.69 6.16 8.95
CA ALA A 29 29.46 6.64 8.35
C ALA A 29 29.87 7.84 7.49
N GLN A 30 29.97 7.63 6.18
CA GLN A 30 30.13 8.74 5.26
C GLN A 30 28.87 9.56 5.36
N VAL A 31 28.98 10.54 6.22
CA VAL A 31 27.97 11.49 6.57
C VAL A 31 27.63 12.25 5.31
N PHE A 32 26.44 12.02 4.81
CA PHE A 32 25.84 12.69 3.66
C PHE A 32 26.52 12.54 2.28
N THR A 33 25.69 12.55 1.26
CA THR A 33 25.94 12.13 -0.10
C THR A 33 26.81 13.04 -0.95
N ASN A 34 27.24 14.17 -0.44
CA ASN A 34 27.92 15.17 -1.23
C ASN A 34 29.39 15.36 -0.83
N LYS A 35 30.07 14.28 -0.44
CA LYS A 35 31.54 14.34 -0.47
C LYS A 35 31.98 14.37 -1.93
N GLU A 36 32.33 15.54 -2.35
CA GLU A 36 32.82 15.78 -3.69
C GLU A 36 34.12 15.02 -3.87
N VAL A 37 34.16 14.06 -4.77
CA VAL A 37 35.32 13.28 -5.11
C VAL A 37 35.90 13.81 -6.42
N GLY A 38 37.19 14.07 -6.44
CA GLY A 38 37.93 14.44 -7.65
C GLY A 38 38.60 15.81 -7.61
N LYS A 39 39.64 15.97 -8.44
CA LYS A 39 40.46 17.19 -8.50
C LYS A 39 39.67 18.48 -8.78
N LYS A 40 38.57 18.39 -9.50
CA LYS A 40 37.71 19.56 -9.82
C LYS A 40 36.97 20.16 -8.61
N ASN A 41 36.87 19.43 -7.51
CA ASN A 41 36.12 19.86 -6.32
C ASN A 41 37.07 20.13 -5.14
N ALA A 42 38.37 20.07 -5.34
CA ALA A 42 39.37 20.28 -4.27
C ALA A 42 39.24 21.65 -3.61
N ASP A 43 39.05 22.69 -4.40
CA ASP A 43 38.90 24.08 -3.90
C ASP A 43 37.62 24.25 -3.08
N LEU A 44 36.53 23.61 -3.50
CA LEU A 44 35.24 23.63 -2.75
C LEU A 44 35.39 22.87 -1.43
N ILE A 45 36.03 21.72 -1.43
CA ILE A 45 36.28 20.92 -0.22
C ILE A 45 37.14 21.72 0.76
N ASP A 46 38.15 22.38 0.28
CA ASP A 46 39.07 23.19 1.12
C ASP A 46 38.36 24.45 1.65
N SER A 47 37.46 25.06 0.88
CA SER A 47 36.61 26.16 1.36
C SER A 47 35.65 25.70 2.44
N LEU A 48 34.98 24.53 2.27
CA LEU A 48 34.10 23.96 3.26
C LEU A 48 34.81 23.63 4.58
N LYS A 49 36.01 23.04 4.51
CA LYS A 49 36.82 22.74 5.70
C LYS A 49 37.20 23.97 6.51
N LYS A 50 37.36 25.12 5.85
CA LYS A 50 37.69 26.41 6.46
C LYS A 50 36.47 27.18 6.92
N SER A 51 35.26 26.83 6.46
CA SER A 51 34.03 27.52 6.82
C SER A 51 33.52 27.13 8.21
N GLU A 52 32.93 28.09 8.91
CA GLU A 52 32.14 27.82 10.11
C GLU A 52 30.75 27.37 9.72
N TYR A 53 30.22 26.39 10.45
CA TYR A 53 28.83 25.94 10.30
C TYR A 53 27.92 26.76 11.22
N PRO A 54 27.05 27.66 10.70
CA PRO A 54 26.37 28.64 11.52
C PRO A 54 25.10 28.13 12.19
N TYR A 55 24.67 26.89 11.90
CA TYR A 55 23.38 26.35 12.34
C TYR A 55 23.55 25.34 13.47
N SER A 56 22.52 25.24 14.33
CA SER A 56 22.48 24.26 15.43
C SER A 56 22.15 22.85 14.94
N LEU A 57 21.50 22.73 13.78
CA LEU A 57 21.12 21.45 13.14
C LEU A 57 21.73 21.36 11.74
N PRO A 58 22.02 20.11 11.28
CA PRO A 58 21.92 18.84 11.98
C PRO A 58 22.94 18.71 13.10
N ILE A 59 22.64 17.93 14.12
CA ILE A 59 23.61 17.51 15.14
C ILE A 59 24.81 16.89 14.42
N LEU A 60 26.04 17.29 14.76
CA LEU A 60 27.29 16.97 14.05
C LEU A 60 27.48 17.71 12.71
N GLY A 61 26.66 18.71 12.37
CA GLY A 61 26.79 19.49 11.14
C GLY A 61 28.17 20.13 10.99
N ALA A 62 28.67 20.78 12.04
CA ALA A 62 30.03 21.39 12.06
C ALA A 62 31.14 20.36 11.81
N LYS A 63 31.02 19.15 12.39
CA LYS A 63 32.02 18.07 12.14
C LYS A 63 31.95 17.58 10.69
N ALA A 64 30.77 17.46 10.13
CA ALA A 64 30.59 17.05 8.75
C ALA A 64 31.14 18.10 7.77
N THR A 65 30.86 19.39 7.98
CA THR A 65 31.42 20.48 7.16
C THR A 65 32.93 20.51 7.21
N LYS A 66 33.54 20.39 8.40
CA LYS A 66 35.02 20.28 8.55
C LYS A 66 35.60 19.04 7.89
N ALA A 67 34.81 17.97 7.69
CA ALA A 67 35.20 16.80 6.92
C ALA A 67 35.04 16.98 5.40
N GLY A 68 34.56 18.15 4.94
CA GLY A 68 34.42 18.51 3.53
C GLY A 68 33.09 18.10 2.90
N TYR A 69 32.02 17.93 3.72
CA TYR A 69 30.70 17.65 3.21
C TYR A 69 29.88 18.94 3.05
N ASP A 70 29.27 19.12 1.88
CA ASP A 70 28.33 20.20 1.61
C ASP A 70 26.94 19.79 2.08
N LEU A 71 26.49 20.32 3.21
CA LEU A 71 25.22 19.96 3.82
C LEU A 71 24.09 20.85 3.27
N PRO A 72 22.88 20.28 3.03
CA PRO A 72 21.70 21.08 2.77
C PRO A 72 21.29 21.84 4.03
N TYR A 73 20.43 22.83 3.89
CA TYR A 73 19.78 23.45 5.04
C TYR A 73 19.02 22.42 5.87
N SER A 74 19.06 22.60 7.18
CA SER A 74 18.62 21.60 8.15
C SER A 74 17.11 21.36 8.18
N ALA A 75 16.31 22.35 7.85
CA ALA A 75 14.85 22.23 7.85
C ALA A 75 14.27 22.48 6.45
N GLY A 76 13.10 21.96 6.21
CA GLY A 76 12.38 22.17 4.95
C GLY A 76 10.90 21.88 5.06
N VAL A 77 10.17 22.39 4.07
CA VAL A 77 8.77 22.07 3.84
C VAL A 77 8.61 21.73 2.37
N SER A 78 8.04 20.57 2.07
CA SER A 78 7.72 20.20 0.69
C SER A 78 6.22 20.08 0.47
N ALA A 79 5.77 20.54 -0.69
CA ALA A 79 4.45 20.27 -1.24
C ALA A 79 4.59 19.27 -2.37
N GLN A 80 3.78 18.21 -2.35
CA GLN A 80 3.90 17.10 -3.30
C GLN A 80 2.52 16.70 -3.81
N TYR A 81 2.45 16.39 -5.08
CA TYR A 81 1.34 15.69 -5.70
C TYR A 81 1.78 14.25 -6.01
N PHE A 82 0.95 13.32 -5.60
CA PHE A 82 1.15 11.89 -5.81
C PHE A 82 -0.07 11.29 -6.48
N TRP A 83 0.14 10.51 -7.51
CA TRP A 83 -0.89 9.70 -8.15
C TRP A 83 -0.45 8.26 -8.24
N GLN A 84 -1.38 7.33 -8.02
CA GLN A 84 -1.13 5.91 -8.09
C GLN A 84 -2.35 5.17 -8.59
N GLN A 85 -2.12 4.12 -9.38
CA GLN A 85 -3.08 3.09 -9.72
C GLN A 85 -2.46 1.73 -9.39
N SER A 86 -3.22 0.84 -8.73
CA SER A 86 -2.74 -0.47 -8.30
C SER A 86 -3.86 -1.49 -8.36
N ASP A 87 -3.58 -2.66 -8.93
CA ASP A 87 -4.47 -3.80 -8.78
C ASP A 87 -4.37 -4.35 -7.35
N LEU A 88 -5.49 -4.86 -6.86
CA LEU A 88 -5.65 -5.38 -5.52
C LEU A 88 -5.96 -6.87 -5.55
N ILE A 89 -5.61 -7.55 -4.47
CA ILE A 89 -6.13 -8.85 -4.10
C ILE A 89 -7.06 -8.63 -2.92
N ILE A 90 -8.24 -9.22 -2.99
CA ILE A 90 -9.25 -9.21 -1.94
C ILE A 90 -9.47 -10.67 -1.54
N ASP A 91 -9.24 -10.96 -0.27
CA ASP A 91 -9.38 -12.28 0.35
C ASP A 91 -10.25 -12.15 1.61
N ASN A 92 -10.76 -13.28 2.14
CA ASN A 92 -11.55 -13.33 3.38
C ASN A 92 -12.78 -12.40 3.35
N LEU A 93 -13.44 -12.31 2.19
CA LEU A 93 -14.60 -11.45 2.04
C LEU A 93 -15.81 -12.00 2.79
N ASN A 94 -16.27 -11.23 3.76
CA ASN A 94 -17.54 -11.48 4.45
C ASN A 94 -18.49 -10.31 4.15
N VAL A 95 -19.74 -10.60 3.88
CA VAL A 95 -20.77 -9.62 3.53
C VAL A 95 -22.00 -9.86 4.40
N GLY A 96 -22.58 -8.80 4.93
CA GLY A 96 -23.82 -8.80 5.67
C GLY A 96 -24.72 -7.65 5.22
N PHE A 97 -25.98 -7.70 5.57
CA PHE A 97 -26.98 -6.67 5.26
C PHE A 97 -27.66 -6.19 6.54
N ASN A 98 -27.85 -4.89 6.67
CA ASN A 98 -28.61 -4.26 7.77
C ASN A 98 -28.15 -4.71 9.16
N ASN A 99 -26.84 -4.83 9.38
CA ASN A 99 -26.22 -5.38 10.60
C ASN A 99 -26.67 -6.80 10.96
N GLY A 100 -27.11 -7.57 9.98
CA GLY A 100 -27.43 -8.98 10.11
C GLY A 100 -26.19 -9.89 10.09
N PRO A 101 -26.39 -11.20 9.94
CA PRO A 101 -25.29 -12.16 9.85
C PRO A 101 -24.31 -11.84 8.73
N MET A 102 -23.02 -12.09 8.98
CA MET A 102 -21.94 -11.97 8.01
C MET A 102 -21.73 -13.33 7.33
N TYR A 103 -21.75 -13.34 6.00
CA TYR A 103 -21.57 -14.52 5.16
C TYR A 103 -20.18 -14.48 4.51
N ASN A 104 -19.36 -15.51 4.72
CA ASN A 104 -18.13 -15.67 3.97
C ASN A 104 -18.46 -16.09 2.53
N VAL A 105 -17.97 -15.33 1.57
CA VAL A 105 -18.34 -15.49 0.15
C VAL A 105 -17.18 -15.84 -0.76
N ASP A 106 -16.00 -16.13 -0.22
CA ASP A 106 -14.77 -16.43 -1.00
C ASP A 106 -14.93 -17.63 -1.95
N GLU A 107 -15.74 -18.62 -1.56
CA GLU A 107 -15.96 -19.81 -2.40
C GLU A 107 -16.86 -19.55 -3.62
N ILE A 108 -17.69 -18.51 -3.55
CA ILE A 108 -18.70 -18.20 -4.56
C ILE A 108 -18.43 -16.91 -5.32
N ILE A 109 -17.65 -15.98 -4.77
CA ILE A 109 -17.31 -14.73 -5.43
C ILE A 109 -15.91 -14.84 -6.05
N ARG A 110 -15.80 -14.43 -7.33
CA ARG A 110 -14.53 -14.27 -8.02
C ARG A 110 -14.42 -12.85 -8.55
N PHE A 111 -13.33 -12.20 -8.23
CA PHE A 111 -13.04 -10.85 -8.69
C PHE A 111 -12.43 -10.91 -10.10
N ASN A 112 -13.05 -10.21 -11.05
CA ASN A 112 -12.53 -10.01 -12.40
C ASN A 112 -11.59 -8.81 -12.43
N THR A 113 -11.96 -7.75 -11.71
CA THR A 113 -11.19 -6.53 -11.54
C THR A 113 -11.28 -6.10 -10.08
N ALA A 114 -10.15 -5.78 -9.47
CA ALA A 114 -10.08 -5.08 -8.21
C ALA A 114 -8.94 -4.08 -8.32
N ARG A 115 -9.26 -2.79 -8.46
CA ARG A 115 -8.28 -1.74 -8.75
C ARG A 115 -8.52 -0.53 -7.88
N ALA A 116 -7.46 -0.03 -7.26
CA ALA A 116 -7.48 1.23 -6.54
C ALA A 116 -6.73 2.30 -7.32
N THR A 117 -7.32 3.48 -7.41
CA THR A 117 -6.68 4.69 -7.93
C THR A 117 -6.74 5.77 -6.86
N ALA A 118 -5.64 6.48 -6.65
CA ALA A 118 -5.57 7.56 -5.68
C ALA A 118 -4.76 8.72 -6.24
N SER A 119 -5.23 9.95 -5.98
CA SER A 119 -4.50 11.19 -6.19
C SER A 119 -4.44 11.97 -4.88
N ALA A 120 -3.24 12.35 -4.44
CA ALA A 120 -3.02 12.98 -3.15
C ALA A 120 -2.18 14.24 -3.28
N THR A 121 -2.56 15.27 -2.53
CA THR A 121 -1.69 16.42 -2.26
C THR A 121 -1.23 16.34 -0.82
N THR A 122 0.08 16.40 -0.61
CA THR A 122 0.70 16.29 0.72
C THR A 122 1.63 17.45 0.99
N VAL A 123 1.66 17.88 2.25
CA VAL A 123 2.67 18.78 2.80
C VAL A 123 3.55 17.96 3.74
N ARG A 124 4.86 18.07 3.57
CA ARG A 124 5.85 17.34 4.38
C ARG A 124 6.86 18.32 4.96
N PRO A 125 6.67 18.80 6.20
CA PRO A 125 7.73 19.43 6.95
C PRO A 125 8.79 18.39 7.32
N ASP A 126 10.06 18.74 7.17
CA ASP A 126 11.18 17.84 7.42
C ASP A 126 12.33 18.54 8.15
N ILE A 127 13.13 17.75 8.84
CA ILE A 127 14.31 18.20 9.53
C ILE A 127 15.44 17.15 9.41
N TRP A 128 16.64 17.60 9.11
CA TRP A 128 17.84 16.80 9.26
C TRP A 128 18.28 16.82 10.71
N LEU A 129 17.99 15.74 11.43
CA LEU A 129 18.40 15.60 12.83
C LEU A 129 19.90 15.33 12.92
N PHE A 130 20.39 14.44 12.06
CA PHE A 130 21.81 14.18 11.84
C PHE A 130 22.13 14.37 10.36
N PRO A 131 23.39 14.60 9.96
CA PRO A 131 23.75 14.74 8.56
C PRO A 131 23.34 13.56 7.66
N PHE A 132 23.07 12.41 8.25
CA PHE A 132 22.64 11.19 7.58
C PHE A 132 21.19 10.80 7.84
N LEU A 133 20.45 11.54 8.67
CA LEU A 133 19.08 11.18 9.07
C LEU A 133 18.11 12.36 8.94
N ASN A 134 17.24 12.29 7.97
CA ASN A 134 16.09 13.18 7.82
C ASN A 134 14.86 12.57 8.48
N ILE A 135 14.11 13.37 9.23
CA ILE A 135 12.82 13.03 9.85
C ILE A 135 11.78 13.98 9.28
N TYR A 136 10.57 13.49 9.00
CA TYR A 136 9.52 14.29 8.42
C TYR A 136 8.13 13.87 8.91
N ALA A 137 7.20 14.80 8.90
CA ALA A 137 5.78 14.52 9.01
C ALA A 137 5.13 14.46 7.63
N ILE A 138 3.97 13.84 7.55
CA ILE A 138 3.12 13.76 6.35
C ILE A 138 1.74 14.28 6.75
N LEU A 139 1.26 15.27 6.02
CA LEU A 139 -0.09 15.81 6.14
C LEU A 139 -0.66 15.88 4.73
N GLY A 140 -1.80 15.26 4.48
CA GLY A 140 -2.32 15.19 3.11
C GLY A 140 -3.81 14.97 3.02
N ARG A 141 -4.32 15.29 1.83
CA ARG A 141 -5.68 14.97 1.39
C ARG A 141 -5.59 14.23 0.07
N ALA A 142 -6.45 13.22 -0.08
CA ALA A 142 -6.50 12.45 -1.31
C ALA A 142 -7.96 12.25 -1.77
N LYS A 143 -8.09 12.12 -3.08
CA LYS A 143 -9.25 11.49 -3.72
C LYS A 143 -8.85 10.09 -4.10
N ALA A 144 -9.61 9.11 -3.66
CA ALA A 144 -9.38 7.72 -3.98
C ALA A 144 -10.62 7.09 -4.57
N SER A 145 -10.44 6.13 -5.44
CA SER A 145 -11.50 5.29 -5.98
C SER A 145 -11.09 3.83 -5.92
N THR A 146 -12.09 2.97 -5.73
CA THR A 146 -11.92 1.53 -5.83
C THR A 146 -12.93 1.01 -6.85
N GLU A 147 -12.43 0.47 -7.93
CA GLU A 147 -13.21 -0.22 -8.96
C GLU A 147 -13.14 -1.72 -8.67
N VAL A 148 -14.31 -2.33 -8.48
CA VAL A 148 -14.42 -3.77 -8.25
C VAL A 148 -15.45 -4.34 -9.20
N SER A 149 -15.05 -5.37 -9.95
CA SER A 149 -15.95 -6.18 -10.77
C SER A 149 -15.83 -7.63 -10.32
N PHE A 150 -16.94 -8.25 -10.01
CA PHE A 150 -16.97 -9.62 -9.52
C PHE A 150 -18.13 -10.41 -10.13
N GLY A 151 -17.99 -11.73 -10.13
CA GLY A 151 -19.03 -12.67 -10.48
C GLY A 151 -19.35 -13.60 -9.33
N VAL A 152 -20.60 -14.00 -9.22
CA VAL A 152 -21.03 -15.07 -8.32
C VAL A 152 -21.02 -16.39 -9.11
N TRP A 153 -20.26 -17.36 -8.62
CA TRP A 153 -20.04 -18.63 -9.28
C TRP A 153 -20.54 -19.76 -8.40
N VAL A 154 -21.22 -20.70 -9.00
CA VAL A 154 -21.68 -21.91 -8.31
C VAL A 154 -21.16 -23.14 -9.04
N PRO A 155 -20.89 -24.25 -8.33
CA PRO A 155 -20.56 -25.50 -8.96
C PRO A 155 -21.68 -25.95 -9.90
N ASP A 156 -21.29 -26.53 -11.03
CA ASP A 156 -22.18 -27.21 -11.97
C ASP A 156 -21.81 -28.70 -12.00
N SER A 157 -22.73 -29.53 -12.47
CA SER A 157 -22.55 -30.99 -12.65
C SER A 157 -21.37 -31.35 -13.57
N SER A 158 -20.88 -30.40 -14.35
CA SER A 158 -19.78 -30.56 -15.32
C SER A 158 -18.37 -30.27 -14.78
N ASP A 159 -18.14 -30.17 -13.45
CA ASP A 159 -16.87 -29.76 -12.83
C ASP A 159 -16.40 -28.32 -13.17
N THR A 160 -17.10 -27.62 -14.02
CA THR A 160 -16.80 -26.21 -14.36
C THR A 160 -17.75 -25.29 -13.63
N PRO A 161 -17.23 -24.43 -12.70
CA PRO A 161 -18.10 -23.46 -12.03
C PRO A 161 -18.81 -22.56 -13.04
N LYS A 162 -20.10 -22.34 -12.83
CA LYS A 162 -20.93 -21.51 -13.70
C LYS A 162 -21.20 -20.16 -13.05
N GLN A 163 -21.02 -19.11 -13.79
CA GLN A 163 -21.36 -17.76 -13.33
C GLN A 163 -22.86 -17.55 -13.37
N ILE A 164 -23.47 -17.27 -12.23
CA ILE A 164 -24.89 -17.01 -12.11
C ILE A 164 -25.25 -15.53 -12.25
N THR A 165 -24.38 -14.65 -11.75
CA THR A 165 -24.55 -13.20 -11.89
C THR A 165 -23.21 -12.51 -11.82
N SER A 166 -23.14 -11.23 -12.22
CA SER A 166 -21.99 -10.38 -12.06
C SER A 166 -22.41 -8.97 -11.68
N ALA A 167 -21.55 -8.27 -10.99
CA ALA A 167 -21.73 -6.87 -10.65
C ALA A 167 -20.39 -6.13 -10.78
N SER A 168 -20.50 -4.83 -11.01
CA SER A 168 -19.34 -3.92 -10.95
C SER A 168 -19.76 -2.69 -10.16
N THR A 169 -18.82 -2.18 -9.37
CA THR A 169 -19.01 -0.97 -8.59
C THR A 169 -17.76 -0.11 -8.66
N LEU A 170 -17.95 1.20 -8.69
CA LEU A 170 -16.91 2.21 -8.56
C LEU A 170 -17.27 3.08 -7.35
N ILE A 171 -16.45 3.03 -6.33
CA ILE A 171 -16.64 3.80 -5.10
C ILE A 171 -15.57 4.87 -5.06
N GLU A 172 -15.99 6.14 -4.96
CA GLU A 172 -15.11 7.28 -4.84
C GLU A 172 -15.24 7.90 -3.44
N PHE A 173 -14.13 8.32 -2.87
CA PHE A 173 -14.10 8.92 -1.54
C PHE A 173 -12.93 9.88 -1.36
N ASN A 174 -13.11 10.85 -0.47
CA ASN A 174 -12.06 11.75 -0.06
C ASN A 174 -11.47 11.25 1.26
N THR A 175 -10.17 11.36 1.39
CA THR A 175 -9.43 10.91 2.57
C THR A 175 -8.51 12.01 3.10
N SER A 176 -8.23 11.94 4.39
CA SER A 176 -7.19 12.72 5.04
C SER A 176 -6.12 11.78 5.56
N THR A 177 -4.87 12.14 5.37
CA THR A 177 -3.73 11.30 5.76
C THR A 177 -2.80 12.10 6.66
N TYR A 178 -2.34 11.48 7.74
CA TYR A 178 -1.26 11.98 8.57
C TYR A 178 -0.25 10.87 8.85
N GLY A 179 1.00 11.24 9.02
CA GLY A 179 2.04 10.22 9.21
C GLY A 179 3.36 10.83 9.62
N ILE A 180 4.30 9.95 9.89
CA ILE A 180 5.67 10.27 10.24
C ILE A 180 6.61 9.34 9.49
N GLY A 181 7.76 9.84 9.10
CA GLY A 181 8.77 9.04 8.43
C GLY A 181 10.17 9.53 8.71
N PHE A 182 11.11 8.71 8.30
CA PHE A 182 12.53 9.00 8.39
C PHE A 182 13.28 8.39 7.21
N THR A 183 14.35 9.08 6.81
CA THR A 183 15.16 8.68 5.67
C THR A 183 16.63 8.71 6.07
N PRO A 184 17.20 7.60 6.58
CA PRO A 184 18.64 7.48 6.66
C PRO A 184 19.25 7.44 5.26
N THR A 185 20.33 8.19 5.09
CA THR A 185 21.04 8.33 3.82
C THR A 185 22.54 8.15 4.05
N ILE A 186 23.15 7.26 3.29
CA ILE A 186 24.58 6.96 3.35
C ILE A 186 25.22 7.12 1.97
N GLY A 187 26.48 7.55 1.94
CA GLY A 187 27.28 7.60 0.72
C GLY A 187 27.81 6.22 0.35
N VAL A 188 27.67 5.82 -0.92
CA VAL A 188 28.17 4.53 -1.43
C VAL A 188 28.79 4.75 -2.81
N GLY A 189 30.09 4.46 -2.96
CA GLY A 189 30.76 4.46 -4.27
C GLY A 189 30.68 5.78 -5.06
N GLY A 190 30.62 6.93 -4.38
CA GLY A 190 30.44 8.25 -5.02
C GLY A 190 28.99 8.59 -5.39
N GLY A 191 28.06 7.76 -4.97
CA GLY A 191 26.62 7.97 -4.98
C GLY A 191 26.03 7.94 -3.58
N PHE A 192 24.73 7.67 -3.48
CA PHE A 192 24.04 7.56 -2.20
C PHE A 192 23.06 6.37 -2.18
N LEU A 193 22.86 5.82 -1.00
CA LEU A 193 21.76 4.94 -0.66
C LEU A 193 20.88 5.64 0.36
N ALA A 194 19.63 5.90 0.03
CA ALA A 194 18.60 6.43 0.92
C ALA A 194 17.53 5.37 1.17
N LEU A 195 17.15 5.19 2.44
CA LEU A 195 16.12 4.25 2.84
C LEU A 195 14.94 5.06 3.39
N ASP A 196 13.97 5.35 2.56
CA ASP A 196 12.78 6.09 2.96
C ASP A 196 11.77 5.16 3.65
N MET A 197 11.44 5.46 4.89
CA MET A 197 10.52 4.68 5.70
C MET A 197 9.49 5.58 6.35
N ASN A 198 8.21 5.22 6.22
CA ASN A 198 7.16 5.97 6.90
C ASN A 198 5.99 5.08 7.30
N VAL A 199 5.28 5.56 8.32
CA VAL A 199 3.98 5.05 8.75
C VAL A 199 2.98 6.17 8.59
N ALA A 200 1.86 5.88 7.95
CA ALA A 200 0.78 6.81 7.78
C ALA A 200 -0.56 6.19 8.16
N TRP A 201 -1.46 7.03 8.64
CA TRP A 201 -2.84 6.72 8.95
C TRP A 201 -3.72 7.55 8.02
N THR A 202 -4.57 6.85 7.28
CA THR A 202 -5.50 7.46 6.33
C THR A 202 -6.92 7.27 6.82
N ASP A 203 -7.57 8.37 7.10
CA ASP A 203 -8.98 8.40 7.47
C ASP A 203 -9.83 8.24 6.21
N VAL A 204 -10.61 7.17 6.17
CA VAL A 204 -11.50 6.78 5.06
C VAL A 204 -12.91 6.73 5.62
N PRO A 205 -13.86 7.53 5.09
CA PRO A 205 -15.22 7.63 5.67
C PRO A 205 -15.97 6.30 5.81
N GLN A 206 -15.64 5.32 4.97
CA GLN A 206 -16.30 4.00 4.94
C GLN A 206 -15.65 2.97 5.88
N LEU A 207 -14.60 3.34 6.60
CA LEU A 207 -13.90 2.46 7.53
C LEU A 207 -14.15 2.89 8.98
N ASP A 208 -14.32 1.93 9.85
CA ASP A 208 -14.51 2.15 11.29
C ASP A 208 -13.26 2.74 11.97
N LYS A 209 -12.09 2.50 11.38
CA LYS A 209 -10.78 2.97 11.88
C LYS A 209 -9.90 3.43 10.72
N PRO A 210 -9.01 4.42 10.95
CA PRO A 210 -8.06 4.84 9.93
C PRO A 210 -7.21 3.68 9.42
N ALA A 211 -7.10 3.58 8.10
CA ALA A 211 -6.24 2.58 7.46
C ALA A 211 -4.76 2.93 7.74
N ARG A 212 -4.02 1.97 8.29
CA ARG A 212 -2.60 2.12 8.55
C ARG A 212 -1.80 1.58 7.37
N SER A 213 -0.83 2.36 6.91
CA SER A 213 0.12 1.93 5.90
C SER A 213 1.56 2.08 6.37
N PHE A 214 2.42 1.16 5.96
CA PHE A 214 3.86 1.25 6.09
C PHE A 214 4.48 1.27 4.70
N VAL A 215 5.35 2.25 4.46
CA VAL A 215 6.10 2.39 3.21
C VAL A 215 7.58 2.18 3.48
N PHE A 216 8.22 1.41 2.62
CA PHE A 216 9.66 1.23 2.56
C PHE A 216 10.14 1.46 1.14
N GLY A 217 11.03 2.45 0.96
CA GLY A 217 11.51 2.89 -0.34
C GLY A 217 13.03 3.05 -0.39
N PRO A 218 13.80 1.97 -0.66
CA PRO A 218 15.24 2.08 -0.91
C PRO A 218 15.50 2.79 -2.24
N ARG A 219 16.43 3.74 -2.25
CA ARG A 219 16.87 4.51 -3.43
C ARG A 219 18.37 4.53 -3.53
N LEU A 220 18.90 4.10 -4.66
CA LEU A 220 20.32 4.19 -4.99
C LEU A 220 20.49 5.23 -6.09
N GLY A 221 21.30 6.23 -5.84
CA GLY A 221 21.42 7.36 -6.76
C GLY A 221 22.77 8.03 -6.74
N LYS A 222 22.86 9.06 -7.57
CA LYS A 222 24.07 9.90 -7.68
C LYS A 222 23.69 11.35 -7.90
N ASN A 223 24.46 12.25 -7.28
CA ASN A 223 24.38 13.68 -7.46
C ASN A 223 25.36 14.15 -8.52
N PHE A 224 24.90 15.05 -9.38
CA PHE A 224 25.69 15.69 -10.44
C PHE A 224 25.65 17.19 -10.22
N LYS A 225 26.80 17.81 -9.99
CA LYS A 225 26.92 19.27 -9.92
C LYS A 225 26.80 19.89 -11.29
N MET A 226 26.07 20.98 -11.34
CA MET A 226 25.92 21.81 -12.54
C MET A 226 27.01 22.89 -12.57
N LYS A 227 27.00 23.71 -13.62
CA LYS A 227 27.97 24.83 -13.77
C LYS A 227 27.86 25.87 -12.64
N LYS A 228 26.67 26.12 -12.15
CA LYS A 228 26.44 27.00 -10.99
C LYS A 228 26.65 26.21 -9.70
N PRO A 229 27.46 26.70 -8.75
CA PRO A 229 27.89 25.94 -7.56
C PRO A 229 26.75 25.38 -6.70
N GLU A 230 25.59 26.10 -6.62
CA GLU A 230 24.45 25.68 -5.83
C GLU A 230 23.51 24.73 -6.56
N GLN A 231 23.69 24.55 -7.87
CA GLN A 231 22.79 23.73 -8.67
C GLN A 231 23.29 22.28 -8.75
N THR A 232 22.40 21.36 -8.40
CA THR A 232 22.67 19.92 -8.50
C THR A 232 21.48 19.18 -9.09
N VAL A 233 21.77 18.12 -9.82
CA VAL A 233 20.79 17.13 -10.26
C VAL A 233 21.11 15.82 -9.56
N ALA A 234 20.16 15.26 -8.86
CA ALA A 234 20.23 13.89 -8.36
C ALA A 234 19.38 12.99 -9.23
N ILE A 235 19.88 11.80 -9.55
CA ILE A 235 19.13 10.76 -10.26
C ILE A 235 19.23 9.48 -9.43
N TRP A 236 18.14 8.75 -9.33
CA TRP A 236 18.13 7.47 -8.61
C TRP A 236 17.19 6.45 -9.26
N VAL A 237 17.49 5.21 -8.94
CA VAL A 237 16.61 4.06 -9.12
C VAL A 237 16.31 3.46 -7.76
N GLY A 238 15.20 2.76 -7.63
CA GLY A 238 14.89 2.17 -6.34
C GLY A 238 13.67 1.26 -6.35
N GLY A 239 13.32 0.82 -5.16
CA GLY A 239 12.11 0.08 -4.89
C GLY A 239 11.13 0.92 -4.08
N PHE A 240 9.87 0.56 -4.16
CA PHE A 240 8.80 1.15 -3.37
C PHE A 240 7.87 0.04 -2.91
N ARG A 241 7.90 -0.27 -1.62
CA ARG A 241 7.03 -1.27 -1.01
C ARG A 241 5.99 -0.60 -0.15
N VAL A 242 4.73 -1.00 -0.33
CA VAL A 242 3.63 -0.58 0.53
C VAL A 242 3.04 -1.81 1.19
N GLN A 243 2.87 -1.71 2.49
CA GLN A 243 2.12 -2.66 3.30
C GLN A 243 0.96 -1.90 3.94
N ILE A 244 -0.26 -2.35 3.67
CA ILE A 244 -1.49 -1.79 4.23
C ILE A 244 -1.99 -2.77 5.29
N SER A 245 -2.68 -2.29 6.33
CA SER A 245 -3.39 -3.17 7.27
C SER A 245 -4.30 -4.09 6.48
N SER A 246 -4.20 -5.39 6.72
CA SER A 246 -4.91 -6.40 5.93
C SER A 246 -6.41 -6.30 6.13
N GLU A 247 -6.86 -6.14 7.37
CA GLU A 247 -8.27 -6.16 7.73
C GLU A 247 -8.95 -4.83 7.44
N THR A 248 -9.99 -4.87 6.60
CA THR A 248 -10.79 -3.72 6.22
C THR A 248 -12.25 -4.01 6.54
N ASN A 249 -12.79 -3.36 7.57
CA ASN A 249 -14.17 -3.46 7.99
C ASN A 249 -14.88 -2.14 7.70
N GLY A 250 -16.09 -2.20 7.21
CA GLY A 250 -16.86 -1.01 6.92
C GLY A 250 -18.31 -1.29 6.59
N SER A 251 -19.06 -0.22 6.41
CA SER A 251 -20.46 -0.22 6.01
C SER A 251 -20.68 0.81 4.90
N ILE A 252 -21.53 0.47 3.95
CA ILE A 252 -21.85 1.31 2.79
C ILE A 252 -23.34 1.20 2.52
N ASN A 253 -23.96 2.28 2.05
CA ASN A 253 -25.38 2.23 1.66
C ASN A 253 -25.57 1.31 0.45
N LEU A 254 -26.58 0.46 0.49
CA LEU A 254 -26.85 -0.49 -0.61
C LEU A 254 -27.07 0.25 -1.94
N SER A 255 -27.68 1.43 -1.91
CA SER A 255 -27.91 2.30 -3.07
C SER A 255 -26.62 2.84 -3.72
N GLU A 256 -25.49 2.88 -2.98
CA GLU A 256 -24.18 3.30 -3.49
C GLU A 256 -23.42 2.16 -4.18
N VAL A 257 -23.75 0.91 -3.82
CA VAL A 257 -23.07 -0.27 -4.37
C VAL A 257 -23.59 -0.62 -5.76
N LEU A 258 -24.90 -0.51 -5.95
CA LEU A 258 -25.57 -0.94 -7.19
C LEU A 258 -26.77 -0.02 -7.49
N PRO A 259 -27.03 0.31 -8.78
CA PRO A 259 -28.20 1.06 -9.20
C PRO A 259 -29.50 0.32 -8.86
N ALA A 260 -30.42 1.00 -8.21
CA ALA A 260 -31.66 0.42 -7.65
C ALA A 260 -32.54 -0.34 -8.68
N GLY A 261 -32.56 0.12 -9.94
CA GLY A 261 -33.46 -0.45 -10.97
C GLY A 261 -33.03 -1.81 -11.53
N GLU A 262 -31.76 -2.18 -11.38
CA GLU A 262 -31.26 -3.45 -11.92
C GLU A 262 -31.06 -4.54 -10.85
N LEU A 263 -31.04 -4.15 -9.58
CA LEU A 263 -30.66 -5.02 -8.49
C LEU A 263 -31.67 -6.14 -8.27
N GLY A 264 -32.99 -5.81 -8.18
CA GLY A 264 -34.03 -6.79 -7.97
C GLY A 264 -34.04 -7.87 -9.05
N SER A 265 -34.02 -7.46 -10.32
CA SER A 265 -34.06 -8.43 -11.43
C SER A 265 -32.81 -9.34 -11.47
N ARG A 266 -31.64 -8.84 -11.03
CA ARG A 266 -30.41 -9.65 -10.95
C ARG A 266 -30.45 -10.64 -9.79
N VAL A 267 -31.02 -10.25 -8.66
CA VAL A 267 -31.18 -11.13 -7.50
C VAL A 267 -32.20 -12.23 -7.82
N ASP A 268 -33.38 -11.91 -8.41
CA ASP A 268 -34.36 -12.89 -8.84
C ASP A 268 -33.77 -13.91 -9.82
N GLN A 269 -33.03 -13.43 -10.82
CA GLN A 269 -32.30 -14.31 -11.76
C GLN A 269 -31.27 -15.17 -11.05
N GLY A 270 -30.57 -14.62 -10.05
CA GLY A 270 -29.63 -15.36 -9.22
C GLY A 270 -30.26 -16.47 -8.45
N ILE A 271 -31.40 -16.20 -7.78
CA ILE A 271 -32.18 -17.17 -7.03
C ILE A 271 -32.65 -18.31 -7.95
N ALA A 272 -33.21 -17.98 -9.12
CA ALA A 272 -33.67 -18.98 -10.09
C ALA A 272 -32.51 -19.87 -10.58
N LYS A 273 -31.33 -19.28 -10.84
CA LYS A 273 -30.11 -20.03 -11.27
C LYS A 273 -29.56 -20.92 -10.16
N VAL A 274 -29.56 -20.48 -8.90
CA VAL A 274 -29.18 -21.33 -7.76
C VAL A 274 -30.14 -22.51 -7.62
N GLY A 275 -31.44 -22.29 -7.75
CA GLY A 275 -32.44 -23.37 -7.73
C GLY A 275 -32.21 -24.40 -8.84
N ASN A 276 -31.93 -23.94 -10.06
CA ASN A 276 -31.65 -24.83 -11.19
C ASN A 276 -30.32 -25.60 -10.96
N ALA A 277 -29.28 -24.95 -10.45
CA ALA A 277 -28.00 -25.63 -10.15
C ALA A 277 -28.18 -26.68 -9.03
N GLN A 278 -28.99 -26.41 -8.01
CA GLN A 278 -29.31 -27.38 -6.98
C GLN A 278 -30.01 -28.64 -7.54
N GLN A 279 -30.97 -28.44 -8.46
CA GLN A 279 -31.62 -29.55 -9.14
C GLN A 279 -30.61 -30.39 -9.95
N GLN A 280 -29.67 -29.74 -10.63
CA GLN A 280 -28.62 -30.44 -11.41
C GLN A 280 -27.69 -31.23 -10.51
N VAL A 281 -27.25 -30.67 -9.38
CA VAL A 281 -26.39 -31.36 -8.40
C VAL A 281 -27.13 -32.58 -7.82
N ASN A 282 -28.40 -32.42 -7.47
CA ASN A 282 -29.21 -33.51 -6.96
C ASN A 282 -29.40 -34.61 -8.01
N ALA A 283 -29.69 -34.26 -9.26
CA ALA A 283 -29.83 -35.21 -10.36
C ALA A 283 -28.52 -35.95 -10.65
N TRP A 284 -27.38 -35.24 -10.65
CA TRP A 284 -26.08 -35.86 -10.79
C TRP A 284 -25.82 -36.89 -9.68
N TRP A 285 -26.06 -36.50 -8.42
CA TRP A 285 -25.86 -37.39 -7.27
C TRP A 285 -26.76 -38.62 -7.33
N ALA A 286 -28.07 -38.45 -7.66
CA ALA A 286 -29.01 -39.53 -7.80
C ALA A 286 -28.68 -40.47 -8.99
N GLY A 287 -28.01 -39.96 -10.03
CA GLY A 287 -27.58 -40.78 -11.19
C GLY A 287 -26.33 -41.60 -10.94
N LEU A 288 -25.64 -41.45 -9.83
CA LEU A 288 -24.48 -42.27 -9.46
C LEU A 288 -24.91 -43.63 -8.92
N THR A 289 -24.09 -44.67 -9.22
CA THR A 289 -24.24 -45.98 -8.57
C THR A 289 -23.90 -45.91 -7.09
N SER A 290 -24.35 -46.84 -6.27
CA SER A 290 -24.04 -46.91 -4.85
C SER A 290 -22.55 -46.92 -4.56
N ALA A 291 -21.71 -47.57 -5.37
CA ALA A 291 -20.27 -47.59 -5.25
C ALA A 291 -19.65 -46.20 -5.57
N GLN A 292 -20.20 -45.49 -6.54
CA GLN A 292 -19.76 -44.13 -6.87
C GLN A 292 -20.19 -43.11 -5.80
N GLN A 293 -21.37 -43.26 -5.18
CA GLN A 293 -21.80 -42.44 -4.06
C GLN A 293 -20.96 -42.66 -2.79
N GLN A 294 -20.34 -43.83 -2.63
CA GLN A 294 -19.41 -44.11 -1.53
C GLN A 294 -17.99 -43.63 -1.81
N ASN A 295 -17.69 -43.18 -3.02
CA ASN A 295 -16.38 -42.66 -3.36
C ASN A 295 -16.10 -41.33 -2.66
N PRO A 296 -15.00 -41.20 -1.86
CA PRO A 296 -14.70 -39.98 -1.10
C PRO A 296 -14.61 -38.72 -1.97
N VAL A 297 -14.15 -38.84 -3.22
CA VAL A 297 -14.05 -37.73 -4.17
C VAL A 297 -15.45 -37.21 -4.54
N ASN A 298 -16.40 -38.12 -4.83
CA ASN A 298 -17.75 -37.76 -5.19
C ASN A 298 -18.52 -37.18 -3.98
N ILE A 299 -18.28 -37.73 -2.78
CA ILE A 299 -18.84 -37.15 -1.53
C ILE A 299 -18.32 -35.74 -1.34
N ALA A 300 -17.01 -35.53 -1.43
CA ALA A 300 -16.42 -34.21 -1.26
C ALA A 300 -16.94 -33.19 -2.29
N LYS A 301 -17.13 -33.59 -3.55
CA LYS A 301 -17.72 -32.76 -4.60
C LYS A 301 -19.16 -32.40 -4.29
N HIS A 302 -19.99 -33.37 -3.92
CA HIS A 302 -21.39 -33.15 -3.56
C HIS A 302 -21.53 -32.20 -2.38
N ASP A 303 -20.75 -32.40 -1.31
CA ASP A 303 -20.76 -31.58 -0.13
C ASP A 303 -20.27 -30.15 -0.42
N ALA A 304 -19.22 -30.00 -1.22
CA ALA A 304 -18.72 -28.68 -1.63
C ALA A 304 -19.76 -27.92 -2.47
N ALA A 305 -20.40 -28.61 -3.43
CA ALA A 305 -21.45 -28.03 -4.25
C ALA A 305 -22.65 -27.56 -3.40
N ASN A 306 -23.12 -28.41 -2.49
CA ASN A 306 -24.25 -28.06 -1.59
C ASN A 306 -23.90 -26.90 -0.66
N ARG A 307 -22.69 -26.86 -0.08
CA ARG A 307 -22.27 -25.70 0.74
C ARG A 307 -22.22 -24.41 -0.06
N ALA A 308 -21.67 -24.43 -1.27
CA ALA A 308 -21.60 -23.24 -2.12
C ALA A 308 -22.99 -22.75 -2.55
N LEU A 309 -23.89 -23.67 -2.93
CA LEU A 309 -25.27 -23.35 -3.31
C LEU A 309 -26.08 -22.81 -2.12
N SER A 310 -25.93 -23.39 -0.93
CA SER A 310 -26.60 -22.90 0.29
C SER A 310 -26.12 -21.46 0.61
N ARG A 311 -24.83 -21.20 0.60
CA ARG A 311 -24.28 -19.86 0.84
C ARG A 311 -24.74 -18.85 -0.20
N ALA A 312 -24.74 -19.23 -1.48
CA ALA A 312 -25.26 -18.38 -2.54
C ALA A 312 -26.75 -18.06 -2.34
N GLY A 313 -27.56 -19.05 -1.96
CA GLY A 313 -28.98 -18.89 -1.65
C GLY A 313 -29.20 -17.97 -0.45
N GLU A 314 -28.48 -18.17 0.64
CA GLU A 314 -28.56 -17.33 1.85
C GLU A 314 -28.18 -15.88 1.57
N LEU A 315 -27.11 -15.66 0.81
CA LEU A 315 -26.65 -14.32 0.42
C LEU A 315 -27.69 -13.61 -0.47
N LEU A 316 -28.23 -14.32 -1.47
CA LEU A 316 -29.23 -13.77 -2.36
C LEU A 316 -30.56 -13.46 -1.62
N ALA A 317 -30.98 -14.31 -0.70
CA ALA A 317 -32.16 -14.06 0.14
C ALA A 317 -31.96 -12.86 1.07
N ALA A 318 -30.78 -12.72 1.66
CA ALA A 318 -30.43 -11.55 2.47
C ALA A 318 -30.39 -10.26 1.63
N ALA A 319 -29.88 -10.34 0.41
CA ALA A 319 -29.87 -9.22 -0.53
C ALA A 319 -31.27 -8.83 -0.97
N ASP A 320 -32.17 -9.79 -1.26
CA ASP A 320 -33.56 -9.56 -1.62
C ASP A 320 -34.32 -8.84 -0.52
N ASN A 321 -34.17 -9.28 0.72
CA ASN A 321 -34.73 -8.61 1.88
C ASN A 321 -34.21 -7.15 2.03
N ALA A 322 -32.93 -6.91 1.77
CA ALA A 322 -32.35 -5.57 1.85
C ALA A 322 -32.81 -4.66 0.71
N ILE A 323 -33.11 -5.20 -0.48
CA ILE A 323 -33.59 -4.45 -1.63
C ILE A 323 -35.00 -3.87 -1.35
N SER A 324 -35.83 -4.57 -0.62
CA SER A 324 -37.17 -4.09 -0.25
C SER A 324 -37.12 -2.75 0.51
N THR A 325 -36.02 -2.43 1.17
CA THR A 325 -35.75 -1.20 1.93
C THR A 325 -34.49 -0.48 1.48
N ILE A 326 -34.20 -0.48 0.18
CA ILE A 326 -32.91 -0.03 -0.41
C ILE A 326 -32.47 1.37 0.01
N GLY A 327 -33.39 2.29 0.24
CA GLY A 327 -33.13 3.66 0.64
C GLY A 327 -32.51 3.81 2.04
N THR A 328 -32.65 2.81 2.91
CA THR A 328 -32.16 2.77 4.29
C THR A 328 -31.26 1.57 4.55
N SER A 329 -31.17 0.65 3.60
CA SER A 329 -30.38 -0.58 3.75
C SER A 329 -28.89 -0.33 3.58
N THR A 330 -28.12 -1.01 4.43
CA THR A 330 -26.65 -0.96 4.43
C THR A 330 -26.07 -2.33 4.15
N VAL A 331 -24.91 -2.35 3.51
CA VAL A 331 -24.08 -3.54 3.32
C VAL A 331 -22.86 -3.41 4.22
N GLN A 332 -22.73 -4.31 5.17
CA GLN A 332 -21.53 -4.48 5.98
C GLN A 332 -20.57 -5.41 5.25
N TYR A 333 -19.30 -5.09 5.29
CA TYR A 333 -18.25 -5.93 4.72
C TYR A 333 -17.03 -6.01 5.62
N SER A 334 -16.37 -7.15 5.58
CA SER A 334 -15.07 -7.40 6.17
C SER A 334 -14.22 -8.15 5.16
N MET A 335 -13.01 -7.67 4.90
CA MET A 335 -12.13 -8.30 3.93
C MET A 335 -10.67 -8.01 4.23
N ASP A 336 -9.79 -8.86 3.76
CA ASP A 336 -8.37 -8.62 3.65
C ASP A 336 -8.06 -8.02 2.28
N LYS A 337 -7.48 -6.81 2.27
CA LYS A 337 -7.14 -6.09 1.06
C LYS A 337 -5.65 -5.80 1.02
N ARG A 338 -5.00 -6.20 -0.06
CA ARG A 338 -3.57 -5.95 -0.27
C ARG A 338 -3.27 -5.63 -1.73
N PRO A 339 -2.21 -4.85 -2.01
CA PRO A 339 -1.72 -4.70 -3.37
C PRO A 339 -1.35 -6.07 -3.96
N LYS A 340 -1.69 -6.30 -5.24
CA LYS A 340 -1.32 -7.53 -5.94
C LYS A 340 0.20 -7.72 -5.96
N ASP A 341 0.94 -6.65 -6.27
CA ASP A 341 2.39 -6.61 -6.16
C ASP A 341 2.79 -5.67 -5.01
N PRO A 342 3.39 -6.19 -3.92
CA PRO A 342 3.79 -5.37 -2.78
C PRO A 342 4.95 -4.43 -3.12
N TRP A 343 5.78 -4.76 -4.11
CA TRP A 343 6.90 -3.97 -4.59
C TRP A 343 6.58 -3.28 -5.92
N ASN A 344 7.10 -2.08 -6.08
CA ASN A 344 7.17 -1.36 -7.33
C ASN A 344 8.62 -0.93 -7.59
N PHE A 345 9.03 -0.83 -8.85
CA PHE A 345 10.30 -0.22 -9.24
C PHE A 345 10.09 1.26 -9.48
N ILE A 346 11.00 2.10 -9.01
CA ILE A 346 10.92 3.55 -9.19
C ILE A 346 12.20 4.10 -9.83
N VAL A 347 12.01 5.11 -10.66
CA VAL A 347 13.07 6.01 -11.13
C VAL A 347 12.71 7.42 -10.72
N GLY A 348 13.70 8.22 -10.38
CA GLY A 348 13.44 9.57 -9.95
C GLY A 348 14.59 10.52 -10.19
N SER A 349 14.26 11.79 -10.11
CA SER A 349 15.21 12.88 -10.23
C SER A 349 14.81 14.02 -9.30
N GLN A 350 15.83 14.75 -8.82
CA GLN A 350 15.68 15.98 -8.06
C GLN A 350 16.60 17.03 -8.64
N PHE A 351 16.06 18.21 -8.88
CA PHE A 351 16.81 19.38 -9.30
C PHE A 351 16.85 20.39 -8.17
N GLN A 352 18.02 20.66 -7.64
CA GLN A 352 18.28 21.75 -6.69
C GLN A 352 18.62 23.02 -7.50
N LEU A 353 17.71 24.00 -7.44
CA LEU A 353 17.88 25.28 -8.11
C LEU A 353 18.87 26.19 -7.36
N ASN A 354 18.79 26.17 -6.03
CA ASN A 354 19.68 26.84 -5.10
C ASN A 354 19.57 26.14 -3.72
N LYS A 355 20.24 26.63 -2.68
CA LYS A 355 20.18 26.03 -1.34
C LYS A 355 18.77 26.00 -0.73
N HIS A 356 17.85 26.86 -1.20
CA HIS A 356 16.48 26.95 -0.70
C HIS A 356 15.49 26.12 -1.50
N TRP A 357 15.60 26.05 -2.82
CA TRP A 357 14.57 25.51 -3.68
C TRP A 357 14.99 24.25 -4.41
N MET A 358 14.15 23.23 -4.31
CA MET A 358 14.33 21.94 -5.01
C MET A 358 13.00 21.50 -5.64
N LEU A 359 13.14 20.89 -6.82
CA LEU A 359 12.06 20.20 -7.52
C LEU A 359 12.36 18.71 -7.54
N ARG A 360 11.36 17.86 -7.39
CA ARG A 360 11.49 16.41 -7.38
C ARG A 360 10.43 15.77 -8.25
N GLY A 361 10.80 14.74 -8.99
CA GLY A 361 9.90 13.85 -9.72
C GLY A 361 10.28 12.40 -9.53
N GLU A 362 9.31 11.53 -9.37
CA GLU A 362 9.48 10.06 -9.35
C GLU A 362 8.40 9.43 -10.22
N TYR A 363 8.76 8.40 -10.95
CA TYR A 363 7.86 7.53 -11.67
C TYR A 363 8.11 6.09 -11.26
N GLY A 364 7.03 5.40 -10.92
CA GLY A 364 7.06 4.00 -10.53
C GLY A 364 6.26 3.15 -11.50
N PHE A 365 6.86 2.04 -11.90
CA PHE A 365 6.28 1.11 -12.85
C PHE A 365 6.82 -0.28 -12.55
N LEU A 366 6.03 -1.23 -12.46
CA LEU A 366 6.31 -2.67 -12.52
C LEU A 366 5.07 -3.42 -12.05
N GLY A 367 4.81 -4.56 -12.71
CA GLY A 367 3.67 -5.39 -12.37
C GLY A 367 2.34 -4.64 -12.45
N SER A 368 1.56 -4.74 -11.40
CA SER A 368 0.19 -4.22 -11.32
C SER A 368 0.08 -2.81 -10.73
N ARG A 369 1.20 -2.08 -10.58
CA ARG A 369 1.21 -0.74 -9.98
C ARG A 369 1.93 0.27 -10.86
N THR A 370 1.27 1.39 -11.12
CA THR A 370 1.85 2.60 -11.70
C THR A 370 1.69 3.75 -10.73
N GLN A 371 2.73 4.55 -10.55
CA GLN A 371 2.71 5.70 -9.67
C GLN A 371 3.52 6.86 -10.23
N PHE A 372 3.12 8.06 -9.85
CA PHE A 372 3.80 9.29 -10.22
C PHE A 372 3.83 10.23 -9.02
N LEU A 373 4.97 10.87 -8.80
CA LEU A 373 5.14 11.89 -7.77
C LEU A 373 5.86 13.08 -8.37
N ILE A 374 5.35 14.26 -8.09
CA ILE A 374 6.05 15.53 -8.34
C ILE A 374 5.94 16.39 -7.09
N GLY A 375 6.98 17.14 -6.80
CA GLY A 375 6.98 18.00 -5.63
C GLY A 375 8.01 19.12 -5.70
N MET A 376 7.76 20.13 -4.90
CA MET A 376 8.65 21.27 -4.67
C MET A 376 8.95 21.35 -3.17
N GLN A 377 10.19 21.65 -2.84
CA GLN A 377 10.64 21.77 -1.46
C GLN A 377 11.36 23.11 -1.27
N TRP A 378 11.04 23.78 -0.17
CA TRP A 378 11.74 24.93 0.33
C TRP A 378 12.50 24.57 1.60
N ARG A 379 13.76 25.00 1.68
CA ARG A 379 14.67 24.69 2.80
C ARG A 379 15.25 25.93 3.44
N PHE A 380 15.53 25.85 4.75
CA PHE A 380 16.14 26.91 5.56
C PHE A 380 17.02 26.31 6.67
N GLY A 381 17.98 27.08 7.15
CA GLY A 381 18.84 26.67 8.27
C GLY A 381 18.21 26.97 9.63
N LEU A 382 18.42 26.08 10.61
CA LEU A 382 18.03 26.23 12.00
C LEU A 382 19.27 26.19 12.91
#